data_47dd10925d27d80efd2744a2d11b0741
#
_entry.id   47dd10925d27d80efd2744a2d11b0741
#
_cell.length_a   1.000
_cell.length_b   1.000
_cell.length_c   1.000
_cell.angle_alpha   90.00
_cell.angle_beta   90.00
_cell.angle_gamma   90.00
#
_symmetry.space_group_name_H-M   'P 1'
#
loop_
_entity.id
_entity.type
_entity.pdbx_description
1 polymer ?
#
loop_
_entity_poly.entity_id
_entity_poly.type
_entity_poly.pdbx_seq_one_letter_code
_entity_poly.pdbx_strand_id
1 'polypeptide(L)'
;MGGKTSESETVVQRFTELLDEQDYGKAADLTSYPAAASATMKQMFEGLQSGTVDYEASQVIDLDKQSAIFSMEVAWNFGEKKDWTYTLQGTVRKLAIGWRISWEPAVVMPQLTDNRTVKLVRTTAKPPPKVVDLPGEALMTEQTLNVIKIDPSRTGDLVGTTNALADAIEPVAPLITGPSLMQQLAGSQGQPIVAVNLRDGDFAILEPRMAKVPGVVMEKQPKLISADRRTRSPMLDALRKVWQDSLDATAGWGVQIFEADGRFVSQVAGYQGPSGPDIAATMDQRLQRAAEDAVVSAGTPATVVAIQPSTGAVVAVAQNSYATEKGPIAFTGLFPAGGTMELFRTVAAATKNKPPQDVTVQEAAEAATALGVGVDFKVAGLDEVTGRISAPGRSTEQVRQGAGADAVQVSPFGMAIAAAAISRGSVVPPMIVAGNPGTTDTPVPALPQPAIDRLRAMMNDGINKPETAALRGFRDVTAFAATGGADGWLLATMGDLVFAVHIADVDSGDATSRLAAVLLKSLATPEP
;
A
#
# COMPACT_ATOMS: atom_id res chain seq x y z
N MET A 1 -30.85 53.85 21.47
CA MET A 1 -31.06 53.55 22.89
C MET A 1 -30.29 52.31 23.20
N GLY A 2 -29.13 52.41 23.84
CA GLY A 2 -28.33 51.23 24.24
C GLY A 2 -29.05 50.56 25.44
N GLY A 3 -29.70 49.45 25.18
CA GLY A 3 -30.25 48.60 26.24
C GLY A 3 -29.06 48.07 27.07
N LYS A 4 -29.21 48.12 28.39
CA LYS A 4 -28.20 47.54 29.30
C LYS A 4 -28.25 46.03 29.13
N THR A 5 -27.17 45.43 28.65
CA THR A 5 -27.03 43.96 28.53
C THR A 5 -27.43 43.30 29.85
N SER A 6 -28.29 42.29 29.83
CA SER A 6 -28.70 41.59 31.03
C SER A 6 -27.55 40.73 31.61
N GLU A 7 -27.62 40.41 32.92
CA GLU A 7 -26.61 39.54 33.54
C GLU A 7 -26.61 38.13 32.89
N SER A 8 -27.79 37.63 32.50
CA SER A 8 -27.96 36.35 31.79
C SER A 8 -27.32 36.40 30.42
N GLU A 9 -27.52 37.47 29.64
CA GLU A 9 -26.92 37.70 28.33
C GLU A 9 -25.39 37.79 28.41
N THR A 10 -24.86 38.50 29.43
CA THR A 10 -23.39 38.59 29.64
C THR A 10 -22.75 37.23 29.88
N VAL A 11 -23.42 36.32 30.62
CA VAL A 11 -22.90 34.96 30.86
C VAL A 11 -22.91 34.12 29.59
N VAL A 12 -23.97 34.23 28.76
CA VAL A 12 -24.02 33.49 27.48
C VAL A 12 -22.96 33.99 26.52
N GLN A 13 -22.81 35.32 26.35
CA GLN A 13 -21.77 35.91 25.52
C GLN A 13 -20.37 35.46 25.96
N ARG A 14 -20.10 35.50 27.27
CA ARG A 14 -18.80 35.04 27.77
C ARG A 14 -18.59 33.55 27.58
N PHE A 15 -19.61 32.75 27.63
CA PHE A 15 -19.56 31.30 27.38
C PHE A 15 -19.21 31.02 25.92
N THR A 16 -19.83 31.68 24.94
CA THR A 16 -19.52 31.53 23.51
C THR A 16 -18.10 31.99 23.21
N GLU A 17 -17.65 33.14 23.70
CA GLU A 17 -16.28 33.62 23.54
C GLU A 17 -15.24 32.60 24.03
N LEU A 18 -15.46 31.96 25.18
CA LEU A 18 -14.55 30.98 25.75
C LEU A 18 -14.56 29.64 24.94
N LEU A 19 -15.70 29.29 24.33
CA LEU A 19 -15.78 28.16 23.41
C LEU A 19 -15.01 28.42 22.12
N ASP A 20 -15.04 29.64 21.58
CA ASP A 20 -14.26 30.04 20.41
C ASP A 20 -12.75 30.01 20.70
N GLU A 21 -12.36 30.48 21.90
CA GLU A 21 -10.99 30.41 22.40
C GLU A 21 -10.54 28.96 22.71
N GLN A 22 -11.47 28.01 22.67
CA GLN A 22 -11.28 26.62 23.11
C GLN A 22 -10.77 26.51 24.56
N ASP A 23 -11.08 27.52 25.40
CA ASP A 23 -10.79 27.49 26.84
C ASP A 23 -11.96 26.80 27.59
N TYR A 24 -12.06 25.48 27.30
CA TYR A 24 -13.14 24.65 27.88
C TYR A 24 -13.13 24.59 29.42
N GLY A 25 -11.98 24.87 30.05
CA GLY A 25 -11.90 24.98 31.51
C GLY A 25 -12.69 26.18 32.04
N LYS A 26 -12.41 27.38 31.51
CA LYS A 26 -13.14 28.58 31.91
C LYS A 26 -14.59 28.59 31.43
N ALA A 27 -14.86 28.05 30.23
CA ALA A 27 -16.23 27.87 29.76
C ALA A 27 -17.04 26.98 30.71
N ALA A 28 -16.46 25.89 31.21
CA ALA A 28 -17.08 25.00 32.17
C ALA A 28 -17.43 25.69 33.51
N ASP A 29 -16.61 26.62 34.00
CA ASP A 29 -16.85 27.38 35.20
C ASP A 29 -18.13 28.22 35.13
N LEU A 30 -18.62 28.53 33.95
CA LEU A 30 -19.90 29.23 33.72
C LEU A 30 -21.10 28.29 33.70
N THR A 31 -20.92 27.00 33.89
CA THR A 31 -21.99 25.99 33.86
C THR A 31 -22.45 25.58 35.27
N SER A 32 -23.58 24.87 35.35
CA SER A 32 -24.11 24.31 36.60
C SER A 32 -23.31 23.08 37.10
N TYR A 33 -22.53 22.42 36.22
CA TYR A 33 -21.72 21.23 36.54
C TYR A 33 -20.32 21.34 35.90
N PRO A 34 -19.40 22.17 36.43
CA PRO A 34 -18.14 22.49 35.80
C PRO A 34 -17.28 21.29 35.47
N ALA A 35 -17.15 20.31 36.36
CA ALA A 35 -16.30 19.16 36.15
C ALA A 35 -16.77 18.27 34.98
N ALA A 36 -18.10 18.00 34.92
CA ALA A 36 -18.68 17.23 33.81
C ALA A 36 -18.60 18.02 32.50
N ALA A 37 -18.90 19.32 32.54
CA ALA A 37 -18.81 20.20 31.38
C ALA A 37 -17.40 20.24 30.79
N SER A 38 -16.36 20.43 31.61
CA SER A 38 -14.98 20.47 31.19
C SER A 38 -14.52 19.16 30.53
N ALA A 39 -14.89 18.01 31.13
CA ALA A 39 -14.54 16.71 30.59
C ALA A 39 -15.19 16.46 29.21
N THR A 40 -16.50 16.77 29.09
CA THR A 40 -17.24 16.58 27.83
C THR A 40 -16.73 17.51 26.72
N MET A 41 -16.57 18.82 27.03
CA MET A 41 -16.05 19.78 26.04
C MET A 41 -14.65 19.42 25.58
N LYS A 42 -13.76 19.07 26.51
CA LYS A 42 -12.41 18.60 26.16
C LYS A 42 -12.46 17.42 25.19
N GLN A 43 -13.24 16.39 25.49
CA GLN A 43 -13.39 15.21 24.64
C GLN A 43 -14.00 15.53 23.27
N MET A 44 -14.96 16.46 23.22
CA MET A 44 -15.56 16.93 21.98
C MET A 44 -14.53 17.65 21.10
N PHE A 45 -13.79 18.60 21.64
CA PHE A 45 -12.77 19.33 20.89
C PHE A 45 -11.62 18.41 20.45
N GLU A 46 -11.19 17.47 21.29
CA GLU A 46 -10.21 16.44 20.91
C GLU A 46 -10.72 15.54 19.77
N GLY A 47 -11.99 15.18 19.77
CA GLY A 47 -12.61 14.39 18.69
C GLY A 47 -12.76 15.14 17.36
N LEU A 48 -12.83 16.49 17.42
CA LEU A 48 -12.98 17.40 16.28
C LEU A 48 -11.72 18.25 16.02
N GLN A 49 -10.59 17.86 16.56
CA GLN A 49 -9.32 18.62 16.64
C GLN A 49 -8.82 19.27 15.35
N SER A 50 -9.27 18.85 14.19
CA SER A 50 -8.89 19.43 12.90
C SER A 50 -9.81 20.58 12.45
N GLY A 51 -10.85 20.91 13.24
CA GLY A 51 -11.80 21.96 12.92
C GLY A 51 -11.51 23.28 13.63
N THR A 52 -11.87 24.38 12.98
CA THR A 52 -12.07 25.67 13.62
C THR A 52 -13.56 25.86 13.87
N VAL A 53 -13.93 26.58 14.92
CA VAL A 53 -15.33 26.78 15.30
C VAL A 53 -15.57 28.24 15.69
N ASP A 54 -16.79 28.69 15.45
CA ASP A 54 -17.31 29.97 15.84
C ASP A 54 -18.68 29.77 16.53
N TYR A 55 -18.83 30.27 17.77
CA TYR A 55 -20.04 30.20 18.58
C TYR A 55 -20.62 31.60 18.76
N GLU A 56 -21.74 31.89 18.16
CA GLU A 56 -22.42 33.18 18.28
C GLU A 56 -23.74 33.07 19.04
N ALA A 57 -23.88 33.86 20.13
CA ALA A 57 -25.16 33.98 20.84
C ALA A 57 -26.14 34.77 19.97
N SER A 58 -27.13 34.10 19.39
CA SER A 58 -28.11 34.71 18.49
C SER A 58 -29.29 35.34 19.19
N GLN A 59 -29.68 34.81 20.35
CA GLN A 59 -30.80 35.31 21.13
C GLN A 59 -30.71 34.92 22.61
N VAL A 60 -31.01 35.85 23.52
CA VAL A 60 -31.21 35.57 24.94
C VAL A 60 -32.55 36.21 25.38
N ILE A 61 -33.42 35.44 26.01
CA ILE A 61 -34.75 35.86 26.45
C ILE A 61 -34.87 35.56 27.93
N ASP A 62 -34.96 36.61 28.75
CA ASP A 62 -35.25 36.48 30.18
C ASP A 62 -36.71 36.05 30.37
N LEU A 63 -36.92 34.89 31.00
CA LEU A 63 -38.26 34.39 31.34
C LEU A 63 -38.77 34.99 32.64
N ASP A 64 -37.86 35.12 33.61
CA ASP A 64 -38.11 35.72 34.91
C ASP A 64 -36.80 36.24 35.53
N LYS A 65 -36.82 36.62 36.83
CA LYS A 65 -35.61 37.13 37.54
C LYS A 65 -34.54 36.06 37.83
N GLN A 66 -34.83 34.79 37.55
CA GLN A 66 -33.97 33.65 37.90
C GLN A 66 -33.67 32.71 36.72
N SER A 67 -34.34 32.89 35.59
CA SER A 67 -34.19 32.02 34.43
C SER A 67 -34.25 32.80 33.11
N ALA A 68 -33.45 32.37 32.16
CA ALA A 68 -33.47 32.83 30.77
C ALA A 68 -33.22 31.62 29.82
N ILE A 69 -33.73 31.70 28.62
CA ILE A 69 -33.39 30.79 27.53
C ILE A 69 -32.51 31.53 26.56
N PHE A 70 -31.61 30.76 25.90
CA PHE A 70 -30.76 31.31 24.86
C PHE A 70 -30.73 30.40 23.65
N SER A 71 -30.43 31.00 22.52
CA SER A 71 -30.05 30.30 21.28
C SER A 71 -28.67 30.74 20.86
N MET A 72 -27.89 29.84 20.35
CA MET A 72 -26.60 30.15 19.73
C MET A 72 -26.44 29.42 18.40
N GLU A 73 -25.80 30.07 17.45
CA GLU A 73 -25.40 29.51 16.20
C GLU A 73 -23.96 29.04 16.33
N VAL A 74 -23.67 27.89 15.72
CA VAL A 74 -22.34 27.27 15.76
C VAL A 74 -21.93 26.94 14.36
N ALA A 75 -20.75 27.40 13.95
CA ALA A 75 -20.18 27.18 12.64
C ALA A 75 -18.81 26.49 12.74
N TRP A 76 -18.75 25.24 12.34
CA TRP A 76 -17.50 24.48 12.22
C TRP A 76 -16.98 24.53 10.79
N ASN A 77 -15.65 24.67 10.62
CA ASN A 77 -14.94 24.47 9.38
C ASN A 77 -13.85 23.41 9.58
N PHE A 78 -13.94 22.30 8.86
CA PHE A 78 -12.98 21.18 8.89
C PHE A 78 -12.06 21.14 7.65
N GLY A 79 -11.96 22.26 6.95
CA GLY A 79 -11.16 22.42 5.73
C GLY A 79 -12.02 22.69 4.50
N GLU A 80 -11.43 22.66 3.32
CA GLU A 80 -12.11 23.03 2.08
C GLU A 80 -13.42 22.23 1.86
N LYS A 81 -14.54 22.95 1.70
CA LYS A 81 -15.89 22.39 1.48
C LYS A 81 -16.40 21.46 2.60
N LYS A 82 -15.91 21.67 3.83
CA LYS A 82 -16.30 20.87 5.00
C LYS A 82 -16.86 21.77 6.10
N ASP A 83 -17.84 22.56 5.75
CA ASP A 83 -18.52 23.44 6.67
C ASP A 83 -19.73 22.74 7.30
N TRP A 84 -19.97 22.99 8.58
CA TRP A 84 -21.10 22.49 9.31
C TRP A 84 -21.64 23.54 10.24
N THR A 85 -22.88 23.96 10.05
CA THR A 85 -23.58 24.93 10.89
C THR A 85 -24.80 24.30 11.55
N TYR A 86 -25.06 24.68 12.78
CA TYR A 86 -26.25 24.27 13.53
C TYR A 86 -26.63 25.30 14.58
N THR A 87 -27.88 25.24 15.06
CA THR A 87 -28.36 26.08 16.15
C THR A 87 -28.57 25.24 17.39
N LEU A 88 -28.14 25.74 18.53
CA LEU A 88 -28.34 25.14 19.84
C LEU A 88 -29.28 26.03 20.67
N GLN A 89 -29.96 25.40 21.62
CA GLN A 89 -30.78 26.08 22.62
C GLN A 89 -30.35 25.60 24.00
N GLY A 90 -30.37 26.53 24.94
CA GLY A 90 -30.03 26.23 26.32
C GLY A 90 -30.79 27.13 27.32
N THR A 91 -30.60 26.84 28.58
CA THR A 91 -31.18 27.61 29.68
C THR A 91 -30.07 28.15 30.56
N VAL A 92 -30.23 29.39 31.00
CA VAL A 92 -29.39 30.02 32.03
C VAL A 92 -30.22 30.16 33.29
N ARG A 93 -29.67 29.84 34.45
CA ARG A 93 -30.32 29.95 35.75
C ARG A 93 -29.47 30.72 36.75
N LYS A 94 -30.11 31.51 37.59
CA LYS A 94 -29.47 32.22 38.69
C LYS A 94 -29.36 31.31 39.90
N LEU A 95 -28.15 30.84 40.18
CA LEU A 95 -27.82 30.05 41.36
C LEU A 95 -27.28 30.96 42.48
N ALA A 96 -27.00 30.41 43.67
CA ALA A 96 -26.38 31.14 44.77
C ALA A 96 -25.02 31.79 44.42
N ILE A 97 -24.33 31.22 43.45
CA ILE A 97 -23.01 31.67 42.94
C ILE A 97 -23.11 32.55 41.67
N GLY A 98 -24.32 33.03 41.34
CA GLY A 98 -24.56 33.84 40.14
C GLY A 98 -25.24 33.07 39.01
N TRP A 99 -25.37 33.71 37.85
CA TRP A 99 -25.95 33.08 36.67
C TRP A 99 -25.04 31.96 36.11
N ARG A 100 -25.66 30.83 35.71
CA ARG A 100 -24.95 29.66 35.16
C ARG A 100 -25.74 29.04 34.02
N ILE A 101 -25.05 28.59 33.01
CA ILE A 101 -25.61 27.73 31.95
C ILE A 101 -26.07 26.42 32.59
N SER A 102 -27.31 26.03 32.41
CA SER A 102 -27.81 24.72 32.84
C SER A 102 -27.13 23.65 31.96
N TRP A 103 -26.20 22.93 32.55
CA TRP A 103 -25.35 22.02 31.79
C TRP A 103 -26.07 20.77 31.33
N GLU A 104 -26.04 20.54 30.04
CA GLU A 104 -26.31 19.28 29.34
C GLU A 104 -25.32 19.21 28.17
N PRO A 105 -24.77 18.03 27.81
CA PRO A 105 -23.86 17.96 26.67
C PRO A 105 -24.42 18.48 25.35
N ALA A 106 -25.74 18.36 25.17
CA ALA A 106 -26.45 18.89 24.02
C ALA A 106 -26.42 20.43 23.89
N VAL A 107 -25.96 21.14 24.93
CA VAL A 107 -25.80 22.60 24.89
C VAL A 107 -24.60 23.07 24.08
N VAL A 108 -23.64 22.19 23.82
CA VAL A 108 -22.45 22.47 22.99
C VAL A 108 -22.46 21.70 21.69
N MET A 109 -23.21 20.60 21.59
CA MET A 109 -23.30 19.80 20.38
C MET A 109 -24.60 18.98 20.32
N PRO A 110 -25.34 18.99 19.20
CA PRO A 110 -26.58 18.25 19.06
C PRO A 110 -26.37 16.74 19.24
N GLN A 111 -27.29 16.06 19.90
CA GLN A 111 -27.31 14.62 20.17
C GLN A 111 -26.18 14.11 21.08
N LEU A 112 -25.30 14.96 21.58
CA LEU A 112 -24.28 14.55 22.55
C LEU A 112 -24.95 14.30 23.91
N THR A 113 -24.51 13.25 24.60
CA THR A 113 -24.93 12.88 25.95
C THR A 113 -23.71 12.50 26.78
N ASP A 114 -23.84 12.35 28.10
CA ASP A 114 -22.71 12.07 29.02
C ASP A 114 -21.94 10.80 28.69
N ASN A 115 -22.56 9.82 28.01
CA ASN A 115 -21.93 8.54 27.66
C ASN A 115 -21.53 8.45 26.19
N ARG A 116 -21.56 9.56 25.45
CA ARG A 116 -21.27 9.59 24.03
C ARG A 116 -20.04 10.41 23.72
N THR A 117 -19.34 10.00 22.69
CA THR A 117 -18.20 10.72 22.12
C THR A 117 -18.49 11.12 20.69
N VAL A 118 -17.86 12.19 20.24
CA VAL A 118 -17.95 12.64 18.85
C VAL A 118 -16.58 12.57 18.20
N LYS A 119 -16.55 12.24 16.89
CA LYS A 119 -15.31 12.21 16.10
C LYS A 119 -15.57 12.73 14.71
N LEU A 120 -14.60 13.49 14.20
CA LEU A 120 -14.48 13.75 12.77
C LEU A 120 -13.88 12.50 12.14
N VAL A 121 -14.61 11.91 11.21
CA VAL A 121 -14.16 10.69 10.51
C VAL A 121 -14.18 10.91 9.01
N ARG A 122 -13.33 10.19 8.35
CA ARG A 122 -13.36 10.05 6.92
C ARG A 122 -14.37 8.97 6.54
N THR A 123 -15.21 9.25 5.55
CA THR A 123 -16.22 8.31 5.08
C THR A 123 -15.87 7.84 3.67
N THR A 124 -15.85 6.53 3.46
CA THR A 124 -15.58 5.91 2.17
C THR A 124 -16.83 5.24 1.62
N ALA A 125 -16.84 4.97 0.32
CA ALA A 125 -17.95 4.30 -0.34
C ALA A 125 -18.31 2.96 0.31
N LYS A 126 -19.59 2.61 0.28
CA LYS A 126 -20.12 1.30 0.71
C LYS A 126 -21.08 0.75 -0.34
N PRO A 127 -20.80 -0.41 -0.96
CA PRO A 127 -19.56 -1.19 -0.81
C PRO A 127 -18.34 -0.47 -1.40
N PRO A 128 -17.12 -0.74 -0.91
CA PRO A 128 -15.91 -0.21 -1.50
C PRO A 128 -15.66 -0.87 -2.87
N PRO A 129 -14.92 -0.20 -3.80
CA PRO A 129 -14.54 -0.80 -5.07
C PRO A 129 -13.70 -2.07 -4.84
N LYS A 130 -13.82 -3.02 -5.75
CA LYS A 130 -13.00 -4.24 -5.77
C LYS A 130 -11.78 -4.03 -6.66
N VAL A 131 -10.80 -4.91 -6.51
CA VAL A 131 -9.76 -5.10 -7.52
C VAL A 131 -10.10 -6.38 -8.28
N VAL A 132 -10.26 -6.27 -9.58
CA VAL A 132 -10.57 -7.40 -10.48
C VAL A 132 -9.39 -7.70 -11.39
N ASP A 133 -9.24 -8.95 -11.83
CA ASP A 133 -8.21 -9.37 -12.77
C ASP A 133 -8.60 -9.08 -14.23
N LEU A 134 -7.76 -9.48 -15.19
CA LEU A 134 -8.03 -9.28 -16.63
C LEU A 134 -9.36 -9.86 -17.11
N PRO A 135 -9.77 -11.09 -16.72
CA PRO A 135 -11.09 -11.63 -17.04
C PRO A 135 -12.25 -10.93 -16.32
N GLY A 136 -12.01 -10.10 -15.30
CA GLY A 136 -13.01 -9.42 -14.51
C GLY A 136 -13.43 -10.17 -13.22
N GLU A 137 -12.70 -11.22 -12.86
CA GLU A 137 -12.94 -11.95 -11.61
C GLU A 137 -12.31 -11.21 -10.43
N ALA A 138 -12.87 -11.40 -9.24
CA ALA A 138 -12.36 -10.73 -8.03
C ALA A 138 -10.94 -11.20 -7.67
N LEU A 139 -9.97 -10.31 -7.83
CA LEU A 139 -8.58 -10.52 -7.40
C LEU A 139 -8.40 -10.14 -5.93
N MET A 140 -8.93 -9.00 -5.51
CA MET A 140 -8.90 -8.55 -4.13
C MET A 140 -10.25 -7.94 -3.73
N THR A 141 -10.67 -8.21 -2.49
CA THR A 141 -11.89 -7.66 -1.91
C THR A 141 -11.61 -7.14 -0.50
N GLU A 142 -12.34 -6.12 -0.07
CA GLU A 142 -12.30 -5.70 1.32
C GLU A 142 -12.95 -6.79 2.18
N GLN A 143 -12.25 -7.24 3.19
CA GLN A 143 -12.73 -8.20 4.18
C GLN A 143 -12.36 -7.71 5.58
N THR A 144 -13.21 -8.00 6.55
CA THR A 144 -12.88 -7.76 7.95
C THR A 144 -11.83 -8.79 8.38
N LEU A 145 -10.68 -8.31 8.83
CA LEU A 145 -9.64 -9.12 9.44
C LEU A 145 -9.59 -8.89 10.94
N ASN A 146 -9.31 -9.97 11.65
CA ASN A 146 -9.02 -9.91 13.07
C ASN A 146 -7.50 -9.69 13.23
N VAL A 147 -7.14 -8.48 13.63
CA VAL A 147 -5.75 -8.06 13.85
C VAL A 147 -5.37 -8.43 15.28
N ILE A 148 -4.45 -9.35 15.42
CA ILE A 148 -3.95 -9.82 16.72
C ILE A 148 -2.68 -9.04 17.04
N LYS A 149 -2.71 -8.28 18.13
CA LYS A 149 -1.61 -7.44 18.59
C LYS A 149 -1.07 -7.94 19.92
N ILE A 150 0.20 -7.68 20.19
CA ILE A 150 0.78 -7.76 21.53
C ILE A 150 1.00 -6.32 22.01
N ASP A 151 0.37 -5.98 23.13
CA ASP A 151 0.55 -4.71 23.81
C ASP A 151 1.47 -4.92 25.03
N PRO A 152 2.73 -4.43 24.95
CA PRO A 152 3.69 -4.60 26.05
C PRO A 152 3.23 -4.00 27.38
N SER A 153 2.37 -2.98 27.34
CA SER A 153 1.87 -2.32 28.56
C SER A 153 0.87 -3.18 29.35
N ARG A 154 0.32 -4.23 28.72
CA ARG A 154 -0.72 -5.10 29.29
C ARG A 154 -0.20 -6.45 29.80
N THR A 155 1.11 -6.65 29.82
CA THR A 155 1.74 -7.88 30.34
C THR A 155 3.03 -7.58 31.06
N GLY A 156 3.30 -8.30 32.14
CA GLY A 156 4.59 -8.27 32.85
C GLY A 156 5.59 -9.33 32.37
N ASP A 157 5.14 -10.28 31.53
CA ASP A 157 5.94 -11.38 31.00
C ASP A 157 5.85 -11.43 29.47
N LEU A 158 6.69 -10.66 28.79
CA LEU A 158 6.72 -10.61 27.32
C LEU A 158 7.17 -11.94 26.70
N VAL A 159 8.09 -12.66 27.34
CA VAL A 159 8.59 -13.95 26.85
C VAL A 159 7.48 -15.01 26.90
N GLY A 160 6.79 -15.10 28.03
CA GLY A 160 5.63 -16.00 28.17
C GLY A 160 4.51 -15.64 27.20
N THR A 161 4.19 -14.35 27.05
CA THR A 161 3.17 -13.86 26.11
C THR A 161 3.49 -14.23 24.65
N THR A 162 4.71 -13.97 24.19
CA THR A 162 5.11 -14.25 22.79
C THR A 162 5.11 -15.74 22.49
N ASN A 163 5.59 -16.59 23.41
CA ASN A 163 5.57 -18.04 23.24
C ASN A 163 4.13 -18.57 23.26
N ALA A 164 3.31 -18.17 24.22
CA ALA A 164 1.92 -18.63 24.32
C ALA A 164 1.06 -18.18 23.10
N LEU A 165 1.31 -16.97 22.58
CA LEU A 165 0.63 -16.54 21.36
C LEU A 165 1.11 -17.34 20.13
N ALA A 166 2.43 -17.53 19.98
CA ALA A 166 2.99 -18.34 18.89
C ALA A 166 2.40 -19.75 18.87
N ASP A 167 2.35 -20.41 20.03
CA ASP A 167 1.73 -21.75 20.20
C ASP A 167 0.21 -21.74 19.88
N ALA A 168 -0.48 -20.64 20.22
CA ALA A 168 -1.91 -20.52 19.94
C ALA A 168 -2.20 -20.41 18.45
N ILE A 169 -1.35 -19.71 17.66
CA ILE A 169 -1.54 -19.44 16.24
C ILE A 169 -0.78 -20.41 15.32
N GLU A 170 0.04 -21.31 15.86
CA GLU A 170 0.85 -22.27 15.11
C GLU A 170 0.07 -22.99 13.99
N PRO A 171 -1.19 -23.47 14.20
CA PRO A 171 -1.91 -24.18 13.14
C PRO A 171 -2.17 -23.38 11.86
N VAL A 172 -2.14 -22.05 11.93
CA VAL A 172 -2.42 -21.14 10.80
C VAL A 172 -1.16 -20.35 10.38
N ALA A 173 -0.26 -20.09 11.32
CA ALA A 173 0.92 -19.26 11.11
C ALA A 173 2.19 -19.90 11.74
N PRO A 174 2.61 -21.10 11.32
CA PRO A 174 3.69 -21.86 11.94
C PRO A 174 5.07 -21.17 11.86
N LEU A 175 5.23 -20.21 10.96
CA LEU A 175 6.47 -19.44 10.83
C LEU A 175 6.60 -18.29 11.85
N ILE A 176 5.50 -17.94 12.52
CA ILE A 176 5.52 -16.93 13.59
C ILE A 176 5.88 -17.63 14.90
N THR A 177 7.07 -17.36 15.39
CA THR A 177 7.61 -17.98 16.60
C THR A 177 7.72 -16.98 17.73
N GLY A 178 7.78 -17.46 19.00
CA GLY A 178 8.02 -16.61 20.15
C GLY A 178 9.27 -15.72 19.99
N PRO A 179 10.44 -16.28 19.58
CA PRO A 179 11.64 -15.47 19.31
C PRO A 179 11.44 -14.41 18.23
N SER A 180 10.71 -14.71 17.13
CA SER A 180 10.45 -13.71 16.08
C SER A 180 9.57 -12.55 16.56
N LEU A 181 8.56 -12.84 17.38
CA LEU A 181 7.72 -11.82 18.02
C LEU A 181 8.51 -10.98 19.03
N MET A 182 9.39 -11.60 19.81
CA MET A 182 10.29 -10.88 20.73
C MET A 182 11.23 -9.93 19.99
N GLN A 183 11.77 -10.34 18.85
CA GLN A 183 12.62 -9.49 18.03
C GLN A 183 11.84 -8.26 17.50
N GLN A 184 10.59 -8.45 17.06
CA GLN A 184 9.73 -7.34 16.64
C GLN A 184 9.40 -6.38 17.79
N LEU A 185 9.10 -6.92 18.99
CA LEU A 185 8.86 -6.12 20.20
C LEU A 185 10.09 -5.31 20.61
N ALA A 186 11.28 -5.89 20.52
CA ALA A 186 12.52 -5.17 20.80
C ALA A 186 12.73 -3.94 19.89
N GLY A 187 12.27 -4.02 18.62
CA GLY A 187 12.30 -2.91 17.67
C GLY A 187 11.17 -1.88 17.83
N SER A 188 10.11 -2.22 18.58
CA SER A 188 8.88 -1.40 18.65
C SER A 188 8.94 -0.24 19.65
N GLN A 189 10.02 -0.09 20.40
CA GLN A 189 10.19 0.94 21.43
C GLN A 189 9.02 0.99 22.44
N GLY A 190 8.48 -0.18 22.81
CA GLY A 190 7.37 -0.30 23.74
C GLY A 190 5.97 -0.08 23.16
N GLN A 191 5.87 0.13 21.85
CA GLN A 191 4.57 0.22 21.18
C GLN A 191 4.00 -1.18 20.89
N PRO A 192 2.66 -1.32 20.82
CA PRO A 192 2.03 -2.56 20.40
C PRO A 192 2.48 -3.00 19.01
N ILE A 193 2.74 -4.29 18.83
CA ILE A 193 3.06 -4.89 17.52
C ILE A 193 1.88 -5.69 16.99
N VAL A 194 1.76 -5.80 15.66
CA VAL A 194 0.83 -6.73 15.01
C VAL A 194 1.52 -8.09 14.88
N ALA A 195 1.04 -9.07 15.64
CA ALA A 195 1.58 -10.43 15.58
C ALA A 195 1.08 -11.19 14.34
N VAL A 196 -0.23 -11.15 14.07
CA VAL A 196 -0.85 -11.82 12.91
C VAL A 196 -2.17 -11.17 12.54
N ASN A 197 -2.56 -11.27 11.26
CA ASN A 197 -3.90 -10.93 10.76
C ASN A 197 -4.64 -12.22 10.42
N LEU A 198 -5.78 -12.47 11.03
CA LEU A 198 -6.59 -13.68 10.84
C LEU A 198 -7.90 -13.36 10.11
N ARG A 199 -8.27 -14.20 9.16
CA ARG A 199 -9.62 -14.18 8.57
C ARG A 199 -10.61 -14.72 9.59
N ASP A 200 -11.90 -14.36 9.47
CA ASP A 200 -12.92 -14.73 10.47
C ASP A 200 -12.98 -16.25 10.74
N GLY A 201 -12.82 -17.08 9.72
CA GLY A 201 -12.83 -18.55 9.91
C GLY A 201 -11.66 -19.07 10.75
N ASP A 202 -10.45 -18.53 10.53
CA ASP A 202 -9.26 -18.91 11.30
C ASP A 202 -9.34 -18.33 12.71
N PHE A 203 -9.83 -17.10 12.83
CA PHE A 203 -10.03 -16.43 14.11
C PHE A 203 -10.99 -17.20 15.02
N ALA A 204 -12.16 -17.60 14.51
CA ALA A 204 -13.15 -18.32 15.30
C ALA A 204 -12.61 -19.61 15.93
N ILE A 205 -11.66 -20.28 15.26
CA ILE A 205 -11.01 -21.50 15.77
C ILE A 205 -9.98 -21.17 16.86
N LEU A 206 -9.24 -20.06 16.71
CA LEU A 206 -8.08 -19.75 17.54
C LEU A 206 -8.42 -18.80 18.70
N GLU A 207 -9.50 -18.02 18.62
CA GLU A 207 -9.92 -17.03 19.62
C GLU A 207 -9.91 -17.58 21.05
N PRO A 208 -10.49 -18.77 21.36
CA PRO A 208 -10.54 -19.30 22.73
C PRO A 208 -9.16 -19.55 23.35
N ARG A 209 -8.13 -19.77 22.51
CA ARG A 209 -6.74 -19.95 22.98
C ARG A 209 -6.05 -18.61 23.15
N MET A 210 -6.20 -17.71 22.16
CA MET A 210 -5.58 -16.37 22.16
C MET A 210 -6.13 -15.46 23.26
N ALA A 211 -7.44 -15.54 23.55
CA ALA A 211 -8.08 -14.72 24.59
C ALA A 211 -7.55 -14.98 26.01
N LYS A 212 -6.85 -16.11 26.21
CA LYS A 212 -6.24 -16.46 27.51
C LYS A 212 -4.82 -15.94 27.65
N VAL A 213 -4.23 -15.39 26.59
CA VAL A 213 -2.84 -14.92 26.61
C VAL A 213 -2.80 -13.46 27.09
N PRO A 214 -2.14 -13.16 28.22
CA PRO A 214 -2.02 -11.79 28.71
C PRO A 214 -1.33 -10.88 27.68
N GLY A 215 -1.73 -9.63 27.59
CA GLY A 215 -1.15 -8.67 26.66
C GLY A 215 -1.58 -8.82 25.20
N VAL A 216 -2.39 -9.82 24.86
CA VAL A 216 -2.98 -9.93 23.52
C VAL A 216 -4.20 -9.05 23.39
N VAL A 217 -4.24 -8.26 22.33
CA VAL A 217 -5.35 -7.39 21.92
C VAL A 217 -5.84 -7.82 20.57
N MET A 218 -7.16 -7.99 20.43
CA MET A 218 -7.80 -8.43 19.19
C MET A 218 -8.71 -7.31 18.68
N GLU A 219 -8.47 -6.86 17.45
CA GLU A 219 -9.23 -5.77 16.82
C GLU A 219 -9.75 -6.21 15.45
N LYS A 220 -10.98 -5.82 15.12
CA LYS A 220 -11.52 -6.00 13.76
C LYS A 220 -11.18 -4.80 12.90
N GLN A 221 -10.53 -5.05 11.76
CA GLN A 221 -10.19 -4.01 10.80
C GLN A 221 -10.56 -4.43 9.38
N PRO A 222 -11.25 -3.58 8.61
CA PRO A 222 -11.43 -3.82 7.19
C PRO A 222 -10.08 -3.68 6.48
N LYS A 223 -9.75 -4.66 5.62
CA LYS A 223 -8.53 -4.64 4.80
C LYS A 223 -8.81 -5.24 3.43
N LEU A 224 -8.24 -4.63 2.41
CA LEU A 224 -8.24 -5.20 1.07
C LEU A 224 -7.27 -6.38 1.03
N ILE A 225 -7.77 -7.57 0.78
CA ILE A 225 -6.96 -8.80 0.71
C ILE A 225 -7.27 -9.61 -0.54
N SER A 226 -6.33 -10.45 -0.96
CA SER A 226 -6.53 -11.37 -2.08
C SER A 226 -7.73 -12.30 -1.83
N ALA A 227 -8.53 -12.53 -2.86
CA ALA A 227 -9.62 -13.49 -2.84
C ALA A 227 -9.09 -14.93 -2.69
N ASP A 228 -8.02 -15.30 -3.42
CA ASP A 228 -7.31 -16.58 -3.25
C ASP A 228 -6.18 -16.42 -2.22
N ARG A 229 -6.20 -17.26 -1.17
CA ARG A 229 -5.17 -17.30 -0.12
C ARG A 229 -3.78 -17.71 -0.63
N ARG A 230 -3.72 -18.39 -1.77
CA ARG A 230 -2.47 -18.88 -2.37
C ARG A 230 -1.71 -17.79 -3.12
N THR A 231 -2.41 -16.78 -3.64
CA THR A 231 -1.78 -15.68 -4.39
C THR A 231 -0.95 -14.80 -3.47
N ARG A 232 0.36 -14.74 -3.72
CA ARG A 232 1.37 -14.04 -2.89
C ARG A 232 2.26 -13.09 -3.70
N SER A 233 1.71 -12.48 -4.72
CA SER A 233 2.43 -11.56 -5.59
C SER A 233 2.79 -10.25 -4.87
N PRO A 234 4.01 -9.71 -5.03
CA PRO A 234 4.34 -8.36 -4.59
C PRO A 234 3.51 -7.27 -5.30
N MET A 235 2.89 -7.58 -6.44
CA MET A 235 1.97 -6.68 -7.14
C MET A 235 0.70 -6.38 -6.34
N LEU A 236 0.28 -7.27 -5.42
CA LEU A 236 -0.90 -7.05 -4.58
C LEU A 236 -0.72 -5.84 -3.64
N ASP A 237 0.49 -5.57 -3.17
CA ASP A 237 0.76 -4.41 -2.32
C ASP A 237 0.65 -3.11 -3.12
N ALA A 238 1.15 -3.10 -4.35
CA ALA A 238 1.00 -1.98 -5.27
C ALA A 238 -0.49 -1.72 -5.61
N LEU A 239 -1.25 -2.76 -5.89
CA LEU A 239 -2.71 -2.65 -6.15
C LEU A 239 -3.48 -2.16 -4.91
N ARG A 240 -3.05 -2.56 -3.71
CA ARG A 240 -3.63 -2.05 -2.45
C ARG A 240 -3.41 -0.55 -2.29
N LYS A 241 -2.22 -0.06 -2.66
CA LYS A 241 -1.91 1.37 -2.65
C LYS A 241 -2.80 2.14 -3.65
N VAL A 242 -2.93 1.65 -4.89
CA VAL A 242 -3.85 2.25 -5.88
C VAL A 242 -5.29 2.28 -5.38
N TRP A 243 -5.74 1.19 -4.76
CA TRP A 243 -7.08 1.12 -4.16
C TRP A 243 -7.27 2.13 -3.05
N GLN A 244 -6.28 2.26 -2.16
CA GLN A 244 -6.32 3.23 -1.07
C GLN A 244 -6.35 4.66 -1.62
N ASP A 245 -5.50 4.98 -2.60
CA ASP A 245 -5.46 6.29 -3.25
C ASP A 245 -6.81 6.63 -3.93
N SER A 246 -7.47 5.63 -4.55
CA SER A 246 -8.81 5.78 -5.13
C SER A 246 -9.88 6.08 -4.08
N LEU A 247 -9.86 5.36 -2.95
CA LEU A 247 -10.75 5.65 -1.83
C LEU A 247 -10.47 7.04 -1.27
N ASP A 248 -9.20 7.42 -1.20
CA ASP A 248 -8.76 8.70 -0.67
C ASP A 248 -9.21 9.87 -1.55
N ALA A 249 -9.14 9.70 -2.85
CA ALA A 249 -9.57 10.71 -3.81
C ALA A 249 -11.09 10.96 -3.80
N THR A 250 -11.88 9.94 -3.43
CA THR A 250 -13.35 10.02 -3.42
C THR A 250 -13.95 10.10 -2.02
N ALA A 251 -13.12 10.15 -0.97
CA ALA A 251 -13.61 10.13 0.40
C ALA A 251 -14.48 11.35 0.73
N GLY A 252 -15.59 11.07 1.39
CA GLY A 252 -16.36 12.07 2.11
C GLY A 252 -15.82 12.31 3.53
N TRP A 253 -16.60 13.00 4.32
CA TRP A 253 -16.30 13.25 5.72
C TRP A 253 -17.59 13.17 6.53
N GLY A 254 -17.47 12.96 7.84
CA GLY A 254 -18.60 12.96 8.71
C GLY A 254 -18.22 13.28 10.15
N VAL A 255 -19.09 14.03 10.81
CA VAL A 255 -19.08 14.15 12.27
C VAL A 255 -19.98 13.05 12.79
N GLN A 256 -19.42 12.09 13.49
CA GLN A 256 -20.12 10.89 13.96
C GLN A 256 -20.10 10.78 15.47
N ILE A 257 -21.22 10.34 16.01
CA ILE A 257 -21.44 10.11 17.45
C ILE A 257 -21.31 8.61 17.72
N PHE A 258 -20.59 8.29 18.79
CA PHE A 258 -20.34 6.93 19.24
C PHE A 258 -20.72 6.78 20.72
N GLU A 259 -21.19 5.60 21.11
CA GLU A 259 -21.29 5.22 22.53
C GLU A 259 -19.90 5.10 23.16
N ALA A 260 -19.81 5.06 24.48
CA ALA A 260 -18.55 4.93 25.21
C ALA A 260 -17.76 3.65 24.85
N ASP A 261 -18.44 2.60 24.40
CA ASP A 261 -17.83 1.35 23.92
C ASP A 261 -17.31 1.42 22.46
N GLY A 262 -17.45 2.59 21.81
CA GLY A 262 -17.03 2.82 20.43
C GLY A 262 -18.07 2.42 19.37
N ARG A 263 -19.26 1.99 19.74
CA ARG A 263 -20.34 1.65 18.80
C ARG A 263 -20.90 2.91 18.15
N PHE A 264 -20.98 2.91 16.82
CA PHE A 264 -21.58 4.00 16.04
C PHE A 264 -23.05 4.21 16.41
N VAL A 265 -23.45 5.46 16.61
CA VAL A 265 -24.83 5.87 16.90
C VAL A 265 -25.44 6.58 15.72
N SER A 266 -24.87 7.71 15.31
CA SER A 266 -25.40 8.55 14.22
C SER A 266 -24.31 9.40 13.59
N GLN A 267 -24.57 9.87 12.37
CA GLN A 267 -23.80 10.92 11.72
C GLN A 267 -24.62 12.21 11.75
N VAL A 268 -24.05 13.26 12.31
CA VAL A 268 -24.73 14.57 12.49
C VAL A 268 -24.37 15.58 11.42
N ALA A 269 -23.23 15.37 10.73
CA ALA A 269 -22.80 16.22 9.61
C ALA A 269 -21.97 15.44 8.60
N GLY A 270 -21.77 16.04 7.42
CA GLY A 270 -20.95 15.49 6.35
C GLY A 270 -21.73 14.59 5.39
N TYR A 271 -20.99 13.92 4.50
CA TYR A 271 -21.55 13.05 3.48
C TYR A 271 -20.69 11.81 3.28
N GLN A 272 -21.31 10.73 2.79
CA GLN A 272 -20.65 9.51 2.36
C GLN A 272 -19.91 9.76 1.04
N GLY A 273 -18.66 9.35 0.95
CA GLY A 273 -17.92 9.38 -0.32
C GLY A 273 -18.63 8.53 -1.40
N PRO A 274 -18.64 8.99 -2.67
CA PRO A 274 -19.25 8.23 -3.75
C PRO A 274 -18.48 6.93 -4.03
N SER A 275 -19.17 5.91 -4.56
CA SER A 275 -18.52 4.71 -5.07
C SER A 275 -17.70 5.04 -6.32
N GLY A 276 -16.42 4.68 -6.31
CA GLY A 276 -15.59 4.64 -7.50
C GLY A 276 -15.83 3.35 -8.30
N PRO A 277 -15.31 3.28 -9.55
CA PRO A 277 -15.30 2.04 -10.32
C PRO A 277 -14.38 1.00 -9.69
N ASP A 278 -14.62 -0.27 -9.97
CA ASP A 278 -13.68 -1.34 -9.66
C ASP A 278 -12.33 -1.11 -10.37
N ILE A 279 -11.25 -1.52 -9.74
CA ILE A 279 -9.89 -1.37 -10.27
C ILE A 279 -9.59 -2.60 -11.12
N ALA A 280 -9.47 -2.43 -12.43
CA ALA A 280 -9.09 -3.49 -13.35
C ALA A 280 -7.57 -3.69 -13.31
N ALA A 281 -7.09 -4.67 -12.54
CA ALA A 281 -5.68 -5.05 -12.53
C ALA A 281 -5.31 -5.78 -13.83
N THR A 282 -4.05 -5.67 -14.23
CA THR A 282 -3.54 -6.38 -15.41
C THR A 282 -3.10 -7.81 -15.11
N MET A 283 -3.20 -8.27 -13.86
CA MET A 283 -2.82 -9.61 -13.46
C MET A 283 -3.72 -10.67 -14.12
N ASP A 284 -3.10 -11.70 -14.66
CA ASP A 284 -3.75 -12.96 -15.04
C ASP A 284 -3.55 -13.97 -13.91
N GLN A 285 -4.62 -14.33 -13.20
CA GLN A 285 -4.51 -15.20 -12.02
C GLN A 285 -3.98 -16.60 -12.37
N ARG A 286 -4.26 -17.12 -13.56
CA ARG A 286 -3.75 -18.42 -14.01
C ARG A 286 -2.24 -18.37 -14.24
N LEU A 287 -1.77 -17.36 -14.95
CA LEU A 287 -0.34 -17.14 -15.17
C LEU A 287 0.38 -16.86 -13.84
N GLN A 288 -0.24 -16.07 -12.95
CA GLN A 288 0.31 -15.78 -11.63
C GLN A 288 0.52 -17.06 -10.81
N ARG A 289 -0.49 -17.95 -10.74
CA ARG A 289 -0.36 -19.25 -10.05
C ARG A 289 0.75 -20.10 -10.66
N ALA A 290 0.81 -20.19 -11.98
CA ALA A 290 1.89 -20.93 -12.66
C ALA A 290 3.28 -20.38 -12.35
N ALA A 291 3.41 -19.06 -12.25
CA ALA A 291 4.67 -18.42 -11.89
C ALA A 291 5.05 -18.66 -10.42
N GLU A 292 4.06 -18.62 -9.50
CA GLU A 292 4.27 -18.93 -8.08
C GLU A 292 4.69 -20.38 -7.87
N ASP A 293 4.06 -21.33 -8.54
CA ASP A 293 4.44 -22.76 -8.52
C ASP A 293 5.88 -22.95 -9.05
N ALA A 294 6.25 -22.20 -10.08
CA ALA A 294 7.57 -22.29 -10.68
C ALA A 294 8.67 -21.79 -9.74
N VAL A 295 8.51 -20.62 -9.10
CA VAL A 295 9.55 -20.05 -8.23
C VAL A 295 9.81 -20.87 -6.97
N VAL A 296 8.82 -21.63 -6.48
CA VAL A 296 8.97 -22.54 -5.32
C VAL A 296 9.95 -23.68 -5.63
N SER A 297 10.16 -24.04 -6.92
CA SER A 297 11.11 -25.07 -7.32
C SER A 297 12.58 -24.69 -7.11
N ALA A 298 12.88 -23.41 -6.87
CA ALA A 298 14.24 -22.92 -6.62
C ALA A 298 14.55 -22.91 -5.11
N GLY A 299 15.75 -23.42 -4.75
CA GLY A 299 16.24 -23.45 -3.37
C GLY A 299 16.92 -22.15 -2.90
N THR A 300 16.99 -21.14 -3.75
CA THR A 300 17.60 -19.82 -3.52
C THR A 300 16.62 -18.72 -3.96
N PRO A 301 16.88 -17.43 -3.68
CA PRO A 301 16.00 -16.36 -4.11
C PRO A 301 15.72 -16.41 -5.62
N ALA A 302 14.45 -16.56 -5.98
CA ALA A 302 14.00 -16.67 -7.37
C ALA A 302 12.80 -15.77 -7.64
N THR A 303 12.77 -15.17 -8.82
CA THR A 303 11.70 -14.29 -9.28
C THR A 303 11.31 -14.58 -10.72
N VAL A 304 10.04 -14.33 -11.02
CA VAL A 304 9.48 -14.29 -12.39
C VAL A 304 8.69 -13.01 -12.53
N VAL A 305 8.94 -12.26 -13.60
CA VAL A 305 8.15 -11.11 -14.01
C VAL A 305 7.69 -11.33 -15.44
N ALA A 306 6.38 -11.27 -15.68
CA ALA A 306 5.78 -11.48 -16.99
C ALA A 306 5.02 -10.24 -17.46
N ILE A 307 5.23 -9.86 -18.72
CA ILE A 307 4.65 -8.68 -19.36
C ILE A 307 4.04 -9.08 -20.70
N GLN A 308 2.93 -8.43 -21.05
CA GLN A 308 2.34 -8.50 -22.39
C GLN A 308 2.94 -7.40 -23.26
N PRO A 309 3.76 -7.73 -24.28
CA PRO A 309 4.47 -6.73 -25.09
C PRO A 309 3.56 -5.78 -25.84
N SER A 310 2.38 -6.23 -26.30
CA SER A 310 1.46 -5.41 -27.07
C SER A 310 0.91 -4.22 -26.27
N THR A 311 0.76 -4.36 -24.94
CA THR A 311 0.09 -3.38 -24.07
C THR A 311 0.98 -2.78 -22.99
N GLY A 312 2.07 -3.45 -22.61
CA GLY A 312 2.87 -3.12 -21.42
C GLY A 312 2.25 -3.65 -20.11
N ALA A 313 1.17 -4.43 -20.17
CA ALA A 313 0.52 -4.98 -19.00
C ALA A 313 1.46 -5.96 -18.26
N VAL A 314 1.69 -5.72 -16.98
CA VAL A 314 2.38 -6.65 -16.09
C VAL A 314 1.35 -7.70 -15.66
N VAL A 315 1.46 -8.90 -16.22
CA VAL A 315 0.42 -9.94 -16.10
C VAL A 315 0.70 -10.97 -15.02
N ALA A 316 1.96 -11.11 -14.59
CA ALA A 316 2.31 -11.90 -13.41
C ALA A 316 3.63 -11.43 -12.80
N VAL A 317 3.73 -11.48 -11.47
CA VAL A 317 4.95 -11.24 -10.72
C VAL A 317 5.00 -12.20 -9.55
N ALA A 318 5.96 -13.12 -9.58
CA ALA A 318 6.15 -14.11 -8.53
C ALA A 318 7.56 -14.06 -7.96
N GLN A 319 7.67 -14.33 -6.68
CA GLN A 319 8.93 -14.52 -5.97
C GLN A 319 8.74 -15.56 -4.86
N ASN A 320 9.78 -16.39 -4.62
CA ASN A 320 9.71 -17.39 -3.55
C ASN A 320 9.96 -16.78 -2.16
N SER A 321 9.88 -17.60 -1.11
CA SER A 321 10.07 -17.14 0.27
C SER A 321 11.46 -16.52 0.51
N TYR A 322 12.51 -17.12 -0.04
CA TYR A 322 13.89 -16.61 0.07
C TYR A 322 14.03 -15.20 -0.56
N ALA A 323 13.33 -14.94 -1.65
CA ALA A 323 13.27 -13.62 -2.29
C ALA A 323 12.42 -12.65 -1.46
N THR A 324 11.30 -13.10 -0.90
CA THR A 324 10.38 -12.28 -0.11
C THR A 324 11.01 -11.78 1.19
N GLU A 325 11.90 -12.55 1.80
CA GLU A 325 12.69 -12.11 2.97
C GLU A 325 13.57 -10.89 2.68
N LYS A 326 13.94 -10.69 1.41
CA LYS A 326 14.72 -9.52 0.94
C LYS A 326 13.84 -8.35 0.47
N GLY A 327 12.52 -8.44 0.63
CA GLY A 327 11.56 -7.46 0.14
C GLY A 327 11.03 -7.77 -1.27
N PRO A 328 10.42 -6.79 -1.97
CA PRO A 328 9.83 -6.98 -3.30
C PRO A 328 10.91 -6.97 -4.41
N ILE A 329 11.89 -7.88 -4.31
CA ILE A 329 13.07 -7.87 -5.21
C ILE A 329 12.72 -8.11 -6.67
N ALA A 330 11.55 -8.65 -6.99
CA ALA A 330 11.08 -8.75 -8.36
C ALA A 330 10.94 -7.36 -9.03
N PHE A 331 10.62 -6.32 -8.25
CA PHE A 331 10.50 -4.94 -8.72
C PHE A 331 11.71 -4.07 -8.41
N THR A 332 12.33 -4.25 -7.25
CA THR A 332 13.34 -3.32 -6.71
C THR A 332 14.74 -3.92 -6.57
N GLY A 333 14.88 -5.25 -6.70
CA GLY A 333 16.16 -5.93 -6.55
C GLY A 333 17.10 -5.55 -7.69
N LEU A 334 18.32 -5.14 -7.35
CA LEU A 334 19.37 -4.80 -8.32
C LEU A 334 20.46 -5.85 -8.27
N PHE A 335 20.70 -6.47 -9.43
CA PHE A 335 21.65 -7.56 -9.60
C PHE A 335 22.62 -7.26 -10.74
N PRO A 336 23.84 -7.80 -10.74
CA PRO A 336 24.79 -7.61 -11.84
C PRO A 336 24.18 -8.03 -13.18
N ALA A 337 24.30 -7.18 -14.19
CA ALA A 337 23.82 -7.48 -15.53
C ALA A 337 24.59 -8.68 -16.17
N GLY A 338 25.87 -8.82 -15.86
CA GLY A 338 26.69 -9.95 -16.35
C GLY A 338 26.59 -10.18 -17.86
N GLY A 339 26.28 -11.41 -18.26
CA GLY A 339 26.10 -11.78 -19.65
C GLY A 339 24.92 -11.10 -20.36
N THR A 340 23.94 -10.53 -19.63
CA THR A 340 22.86 -9.75 -20.25
C THR A 340 23.36 -8.44 -20.88
N MET A 341 24.56 -7.99 -20.52
CA MET A 341 25.25 -6.87 -21.18
C MET A 341 25.36 -7.04 -22.69
N GLU A 342 25.32 -8.27 -23.22
CA GLU A 342 25.36 -8.53 -24.66
C GLU A 342 24.16 -7.93 -25.39
N LEU A 343 23.00 -7.89 -24.75
CA LEU A 343 21.78 -7.23 -25.28
C LEU A 343 22.05 -5.73 -25.47
N PHE A 344 22.62 -5.09 -24.45
CA PHE A 344 22.91 -3.65 -24.47
C PHE A 344 24.04 -3.32 -25.46
N ARG A 345 25.07 -4.15 -25.54
CA ARG A 345 26.12 -4.01 -26.55
C ARG A 345 25.57 -4.12 -27.96
N THR A 346 24.61 -4.99 -28.20
CA THR A 346 23.95 -5.13 -29.50
C THR A 346 23.24 -3.85 -29.92
N VAL A 347 22.52 -3.20 -28.97
CA VAL A 347 21.87 -1.91 -29.21
C VAL A 347 22.92 -0.82 -29.50
N ALA A 348 23.96 -0.73 -28.66
CA ALA A 348 25.04 0.25 -28.83
C ALA A 348 25.78 0.10 -30.15
N ALA A 349 26.10 -1.14 -30.55
CA ALA A 349 26.75 -1.46 -31.80
C ALA A 349 25.96 -0.94 -33.01
N ALA A 350 24.64 -1.20 -33.02
CA ALA A 350 23.78 -0.73 -34.08
C ALA A 350 23.62 0.81 -34.07
N THR A 351 23.50 1.42 -32.88
CA THR A 351 23.36 2.87 -32.73
C THR A 351 24.62 3.63 -33.17
N LYS A 352 25.80 3.08 -32.84
CA LYS A 352 27.08 3.70 -33.10
C LYS A 352 27.70 3.25 -34.44
N ASN A 353 27.05 2.33 -35.14
CA ASN A 353 27.56 1.68 -36.35
C ASN A 353 28.96 1.08 -36.17
N LYS A 354 29.16 0.33 -35.07
CA LYS A 354 30.38 -0.31 -34.66
C LYS A 354 30.20 -1.84 -34.57
N PRO A 355 31.27 -2.65 -34.74
CA PRO A 355 31.23 -4.06 -34.37
C PRO A 355 30.95 -4.22 -32.85
N PRO A 356 30.18 -5.21 -32.39
CA PRO A 356 29.86 -5.39 -30.96
C PRO A 356 31.10 -5.52 -30.05
N GLN A 357 32.19 -6.08 -30.53
CA GLN A 357 33.46 -6.22 -29.79
C GLN A 357 34.15 -4.86 -29.53
N ASP A 358 33.86 -3.83 -30.32
CA ASP A 358 34.43 -2.48 -30.19
C ASP A 358 33.56 -1.55 -29.34
N VAL A 359 32.43 -2.07 -28.85
CA VAL A 359 31.53 -1.33 -27.96
C VAL A 359 32.11 -1.36 -26.54
N THR A 360 32.32 -0.18 -25.97
CA THR A 360 32.76 -0.04 -24.57
C THR A 360 31.63 -0.39 -23.58
N VAL A 361 32.00 -0.73 -22.36
CA VAL A 361 31.02 -0.96 -21.27
C VAL A 361 30.13 0.28 -21.05
N GLN A 362 30.72 1.47 -21.16
CA GLN A 362 30.02 2.73 -21.05
C GLN A 362 28.95 2.90 -22.15
N GLU A 363 29.30 2.66 -23.41
CA GLU A 363 28.36 2.76 -24.53
C GLU A 363 27.24 1.72 -24.42
N ALA A 364 27.56 0.51 -23.96
CA ALA A 364 26.54 -0.50 -23.68
C ALA A 364 25.60 -0.09 -22.53
N ALA A 365 26.15 0.47 -21.45
CA ALA A 365 25.38 0.97 -20.32
C ALA A 365 24.41 2.11 -20.73
N GLU A 366 24.87 3.07 -21.53
CA GLU A 366 24.04 4.14 -22.08
C GLU A 366 22.92 3.60 -22.98
N ALA A 367 23.21 2.56 -23.77
CA ALA A 367 22.24 1.95 -24.67
C ALA A 367 21.16 1.12 -23.95
N ALA A 368 21.35 0.75 -22.68
CA ALA A 368 20.37 0.00 -21.90
C ALA A 368 19.03 0.74 -21.76
N THR A 369 19.06 2.07 -21.75
CA THR A 369 17.86 2.91 -21.69
C THR A 369 16.94 2.74 -22.89
N ALA A 370 17.48 2.41 -24.06
CA ALA A 370 16.67 2.10 -25.25
C ALA A 370 15.87 0.78 -25.12
N LEU A 371 16.24 -0.07 -24.15
CA LEU A 371 15.48 -1.26 -23.74
C LEU A 371 14.66 -1.02 -22.47
N GLY A 372 14.60 0.21 -21.95
CA GLY A 372 13.84 0.59 -20.74
C GLY A 372 14.58 0.32 -19.41
N VAL A 373 15.86 -0.12 -19.47
CA VAL A 373 16.66 -0.38 -18.27
C VAL A 373 17.30 0.93 -17.79
N GLY A 374 17.15 1.25 -16.50
CA GLY A 374 17.57 2.52 -15.91
C GLY A 374 16.58 3.67 -16.15
N VAL A 375 15.39 3.38 -16.64
CA VAL A 375 14.28 4.34 -16.82
C VAL A 375 13.32 4.21 -15.65
N ASP A 376 12.93 5.32 -15.05
CA ASP A 376 11.85 5.42 -14.06
C ASP A 376 10.51 5.60 -14.79
N PHE A 377 9.63 4.61 -14.66
CA PHE A 377 8.33 4.60 -15.36
C PHE A 377 7.18 5.13 -14.51
N LYS A 378 7.37 5.45 -13.25
CA LYS A 378 6.33 6.01 -12.35
C LYS A 378 4.99 5.27 -12.49
N VAL A 379 5.02 3.96 -12.35
CA VAL A 379 3.81 3.14 -12.42
C VAL A 379 2.98 3.38 -11.15
N ALA A 380 1.69 3.70 -11.31
CA ALA A 380 0.82 4.03 -10.18
C ALA A 380 0.81 2.91 -9.12
N GLY A 381 1.05 3.26 -7.87
CA GLY A 381 1.07 2.35 -6.73
C GLY A 381 2.33 1.49 -6.60
N LEU A 382 3.20 1.46 -7.61
CA LEU A 382 4.37 0.60 -7.64
C LEU A 382 5.64 1.39 -7.31
N ASP A 383 6.41 0.89 -6.36
CA ASP A 383 7.79 1.31 -6.18
C ASP A 383 8.66 0.35 -7.01
N GLU A 384 9.30 0.86 -8.06
CA GLU A 384 10.02 0.05 -9.03
C GLU A 384 11.39 0.64 -9.38
N VAL A 385 12.30 -0.23 -9.74
CA VAL A 385 13.62 0.12 -10.29
C VAL A 385 13.89 -0.80 -11.46
N THR A 386 14.07 -0.25 -12.66
CA THR A 386 14.36 -1.05 -13.85
C THR A 386 15.83 -1.41 -13.97
N GLY A 387 16.71 -0.61 -13.39
CA GLY A 387 18.15 -0.81 -13.35
C GLY A 387 18.88 0.43 -12.84
N ARG A 388 20.17 0.25 -12.57
CA ARG A 388 21.06 1.33 -12.18
C ARG A 388 22.28 1.33 -13.11
N ILE A 389 22.51 2.47 -13.73
CA ILE A 389 23.67 2.73 -14.58
C ILE A 389 24.62 3.61 -13.77
N SER A 390 25.77 3.09 -13.39
CA SER A 390 26.77 3.86 -12.66
C SER A 390 27.45 4.87 -13.60
N ALA A 391 27.48 6.14 -13.21
CA ALA A 391 28.11 7.21 -13.98
C ALA A 391 29.63 6.97 -14.17
N PRO A 392 30.21 7.43 -15.27
CA PRO A 392 31.63 7.24 -15.57
C PRO A 392 32.51 8.07 -14.62
N GLY A 393 33.45 7.43 -14.00
CA GLY A 393 34.44 8.03 -13.08
C GLY A 393 35.59 7.10 -12.75
N ARG A 394 35.56 5.86 -13.32
CA ARG A 394 36.63 4.87 -13.10
C ARG A 394 37.58 4.84 -14.27
N SER A 395 38.89 4.84 -13.98
CA SER A 395 39.97 4.76 -14.97
C SER A 395 39.87 3.46 -15.80
N THR A 396 40.40 3.50 -17.04
CA THR A 396 40.48 2.36 -17.97
C THR A 396 41.13 1.12 -17.33
N GLU A 397 41.97 1.31 -16.32
CA GLU A 397 42.67 0.26 -15.59
C GLU A 397 41.73 -0.49 -14.62
N GLN A 398 40.80 0.20 -13.97
CA GLN A 398 39.79 -0.40 -13.08
C GLN A 398 38.75 -1.22 -13.86
N VAL A 399 38.49 -0.86 -15.12
CA VAL A 399 37.60 -1.57 -16.03
C VAL A 399 38.25 -2.88 -16.50
N ARG A 400 39.59 -2.90 -16.71
CA ARG A 400 40.35 -4.11 -17.05
C ARG A 400 40.45 -5.14 -15.94
N GLN A 401 40.34 -4.71 -14.67
CA GLN A 401 40.47 -5.56 -13.48
C GLN A 401 39.14 -6.16 -13.01
N GLY A 402 38.10 -6.22 -13.85
CA GLY A 402 36.78 -6.82 -13.53
C GLY A 402 35.78 -5.88 -12.87
N ALA A 403 36.12 -4.60 -12.66
CA ALA A 403 35.24 -3.59 -12.12
C ALA A 403 34.10 -3.18 -13.09
N GLY A 404 34.04 -3.71 -14.28
CA GLY A 404 33.01 -3.45 -15.28
C GLY A 404 31.71 -4.23 -15.10
N ALA A 405 31.73 -5.31 -14.32
CA ALA A 405 30.52 -6.11 -14.05
C ALA A 405 29.48 -5.36 -13.21
N ASP A 406 29.94 -4.44 -12.34
CA ASP A 406 29.08 -3.64 -11.46
C ASP A 406 28.61 -2.32 -12.09
N ALA A 407 29.05 -2.00 -13.31
CA ALA A 407 28.71 -0.74 -13.98
C ALA A 407 27.22 -0.66 -14.34
N VAL A 408 26.58 -1.79 -14.57
CA VAL A 408 25.14 -1.91 -14.83
C VAL A 408 24.56 -2.98 -13.93
N GLN A 409 23.64 -2.55 -13.08
CA GLN A 409 22.78 -3.45 -12.32
C GLN A 409 21.38 -3.40 -12.92
N VAL A 410 20.73 -4.54 -12.99
CA VAL A 410 19.39 -4.69 -13.57
C VAL A 410 18.44 -5.33 -12.57
N SER A 411 17.16 -5.00 -12.65
CA SER A 411 16.14 -5.69 -11.89
C SER A 411 15.42 -6.74 -12.75
N PRO A 412 14.77 -7.73 -12.13
CA PRO A 412 13.91 -8.66 -12.85
C PRO A 412 12.81 -7.95 -13.65
N PHE A 413 12.23 -6.89 -13.07
CA PHE A 413 11.24 -6.05 -13.73
C PHE A 413 11.82 -5.32 -14.95
N GLY A 414 13.00 -4.69 -14.81
CA GLY A 414 13.67 -4.03 -15.92
C GLY A 414 14.04 -4.99 -17.04
N MET A 415 14.45 -6.23 -16.70
CA MET A 415 14.75 -7.25 -17.71
C MET A 415 13.49 -7.78 -18.42
N ALA A 416 12.34 -7.82 -17.73
CA ALA A 416 11.05 -8.12 -18.38
C ALA A 416 10.62 -7.02 -19.36
N ILE A 417 10.84 -5.74 -19.00
CA ILE A 417 10.63 -4.60 -19.91
C ILE A 417 11.55 -4.69 -21.12
N ALA A 418 12.83 -5.03 -20.92
CA ALA A 418 13.78 -5.22 -22.01
C ALA A 418 13.35 -6.37 -22.96
N ALA A 419 12.85 -7.49 -22.40
CA ALA A 419 12.31 -8.58 -23.21
C ALA A 419 11.06 -8.13 -24.02
N ALA A 420 10.18 -7.34 -23.41
CA ALA A 420 9.01 -6.78 -24.09
C ALA A 420 9.44 -5.81 -25.22
N ALA A 421 10.44 -4.97 -24.96
CA ALA A 421 11.01 -4.07 -25.98
C ALA A 421 11.62 -4.81 -27.15
N ILE A 422 12.34 -5.91 -26.92
CA ILE A 422 12.90 -6.78 -27.97
C ILE A 422 11.76 -7.41 -28.80
N SER A 423 10.77 -7.98 -28.14
CA SER A 423 9.63 -8.62 -28.80
C SER A 423 8.85 -7.63 -29.68
N ARG A 424 8.50 -6.46 -29.13
CA ARG A 424 7.72 -5.44 -29.84
C ARG A 424 8.55 -4.62 -30.83
N GLY A 425 9.83 -4.37 -30.53
CA GLY A 425 10.71 -3.46 -31.25
C GLY A 425 10.73 -2.03 -30.69
N SER A 426 10.07 -1.79 -29.58
CA SER A 426 10.07 -0.52 -28.86
C SER A 426 9.67 -0.73 -27.41
N VAL A 427 10.13 0.12 -26.51
CA VAL A 427 9.68 0.13 -25.13
C VAL A 427 8.22 0.54 -25.06
N VAL A 428 7.46 -0.18 -24.24
CA VAL A 428 6.08 0.15 -23.88
C VAL A 428 6.05 0.47 -22.40
N PRO A 429 5.47 1.60 -21.98
CA PRO A 429 5.33 1.91 -20.56
C PRO A 429 4.57 0.79 -19.83
N PRO A 430 5.14 0.23 -18.75
CA PRO A 430 4.50 -0.83 -18.01
C PRO A 430 3.26 -0.31 -17.25
N MET A 431 2.29 -1.20 -17.01
CA MET A 431 1.11 -0.90 -16.19
C MET A 431 0.69 -2.11 -15.36
N ILE A 432 0.14 -1.83 -14.17
CA ILE A 432 -0.48 -2.84 -13.29
C ILE A 432 -2.01 -2.66 -13.19
N VAL A 433 -2.51 -1.53 -13.65
CA VAL A 433 -3.95 -1.22 -13.80
C VAL A 433 -4.24 -0.96 -15.26
N ALA A 434 -5.22 -1.66 -15.81
CA ALA A 434 -5.58 -1.57 -17.23
C ALA A 434 -5.97 -0.12 -17.60
N GLY A 435 -5.40 0.36 -18.70
CA GLY A 435 -5.63 1.72 -19.18
C GLY A 435 -4.89 2.82 -18.40
N ASN A 436 -4.04 2.47 -17.44
CA ASN A 436 -3.23 3.42 -16.68
C ASN A 436 -1.72 3.10 -16.80
N PRO A 437 -1.11 3.31 -17.96
CA PRO A 437 0.31 3.07 -18.16
C PRO A 437 1.16 4.03 -17.33
N GLY A 438 2.31 3.55 -16.91
CA GLY A 438 3.32 4.37 -16.27
C GLY A 438 3.77 5.53 -17.16
N THR A 439 4.30 6.57 -16.55
CA THR A 439 4.85 7.75 -17.24
C THR A 439 6.34 7.87 -16.95
N THR A 440 7.10 8.52 -17.82
CA THR A 440 8.51 8.79 -17.56
C THR A 440 8.87 10.22 -17.97
N ASP A 441 9.73 10.85 -17.15
CA ASP A 441 10.30 12.17 -17.48
C ASP A 441 11.52 12.04 -18.40
N THR A 442 12.09 10.85 -18.50
CA THR A 442 13.27 10.59 -19.32
C THR A 442 12.86 10.08 -20.70
N PRO A 443 13.26 10.75 -21.80
CA PRO A 443 13.01 10.23 -23.13
C PRO A 443 13.65 8.86 -23.33
N VAL A 444 12.86 7.87 -23.76
CA VAL A 444 13.36 6.55 -24.11
C VAL A 444 13.80 6.56 -25.57
N PRO A 445 15.08 6.31 -25.87
CA PRO A 445 15.57 6.29 -27.24
C PRO A 445 14.90 5.19 -28.07
N ALA A 446 14.65 5.46 -29.35
CA ALA A 446 14.13 4.44 -30.26
C ALA A 446 15.19 3.36 -30.52
N LEU A 447 14.75 2.11 -30.62
CA LEU A 447 15.60 0.99 -31.00
C LEU A 447 15.85 1.03 -32.52
N PRO A 448 17.12 1.02 -32.97
CA PRO A 448 17.44 0.89 -34.38
C PRO A 448 16.97 -0.47 -34.94
N GLN A 449 16.40 -0.50 -36.14
CA GLN A 449 15.94 -1.75 -36.75
C GLN A 449 17.00 -2.86 -36.79
N PRO A 450 18.30 -2.58 -37.13
CA PRO A 450 19.34 -3.61 -37.08
C PRO A 450 19.57 -4.19 -35.66
N ALA A 451 19.37 -3.40 -34.60
CA ALA A 451 19.43 -3.90 -33.23
C ALA A 451 18.25 -4.85 -32.94
N ILE A 452 17.03 -4.47 -33.33
CA ILE A 452 15.83 -5.29 -33.14
C ILE A 452 16.01 -6.66 -33.81
N ASP A 453 16.42 -6.65 -35.10
CA ASP A 453 16.61 -7.89 -35.88
C ASP A 453 17.67 -8.78 -35.24
N ARG A 454 18.77 -8.19 -34.77
CA ARG A 454 19.85 -8.95 -34.13
C ARG A 454 19.44 -9.50 -32.76
N LEU A 455 18.73 -8.69 -31.94
CA LEU A 455 18.24 -9.13 -30.62
C LEU A 455 17.25 -10.28 -30.77
N ARG A 456 16.30 -10.19 -31.71
CA ARG A 456 15.38 -11.29 -32.04
C ARG A 456 16.09 -12.54 -32.53
N ALA A 457 17.13 -12.40 -33.34
CA ALA A 457 17.96 -13.53 -33.76
C ALA A 457 18.65 -14.17 -32.54
N MET A 458 19.19 -13.38 -31.61
CA MET A 458 19.79 -13.90 -30.37
C MET A 458 18.79 -14.69 -29.52
N MET A 459 17.53 -14.23 -29.41
CA MET A 459 16.44 -14.95 -28.71
C MET A 459 16.12 -16.27 -29.44
N ASN A 460 15.99 -16.26 -30.77
CA ASN A 460 15.71 -17.43 -31.58
C ASN A 460 16.85 -18.46 -31.50
N ASP A 461 18.11 -18.03 -31.62
CA ASP A 461 19.27 -18.89 -31.54
C ASP A 461 19.48 -19.43 -30.12
N GLY A 462 19.09 -18.64 -29.12
CA GLY A 462 19.25 -18.94 -27.72
C GLY A 462 18.53 -20.21 -27.27
N ILE A 463 17.38 -20.55 -27.86
CA ILE A 463 16.63 -21.79 -27.53
C ILE A 463 17.41 -23.08 -27.85
N ASN A 464 18.38 -23.02 -28.73
CA ASN A 464 19.19 -24.15 -29.12
C ASN A 464 20.45 -24.37 -28.24
N LYS A 465 20.73 -23.43 -27.33
CA LYS A 465 21.87 -23.51 -26.41
C LYS A 465 21.63 -24.53 -25.29
N PRO A 466 22.70 -25.10 -24.70
CA PRO A 466 22.59 -26.04 -23.59
C PRO A 466 21.82 -25.46 -22.38
N GLU A 467 22.03 -24.18 -22.10
CA GLU A 467 21.43 -23.45 -20.94
C GLU A 467 19.91 -23.35 -21.03
N THR A 468 19.33 -23.49 -22.23
CA THR A 468 17.89 -23.41 -22.48
C THR A 468 17.28 -24.77 -22.89
N ALA A 469 18.02 -25.86 -22.73
CA ALA A 469 17.60 -27.20 -23.17
C ALA A 469 16.22 -27.63 -22.60
N ALA A 470 15.89 -27.20 -21.40
CA ALA A 470 14.59 -27.49 -20.77
C ALA A 470 13.38 -26.89 -21.52
N LEU A 471 13.61 -25.91 -22.40
CA LEU A 471 12.55 -25.20 -23.13
C LEU A 471 12.28 -25.76 -24.53
N ARG A 472 13.12 -26.64 -25.04
CA ARG A 472 13.04 -27.17 -26.45
C ARG A 472 11.75 -27.92 -26.76
N GLY A 473 11.05 -28.41 -25.74
CA GLY A 473 9.76 -29.11 -25.90
C GLY A 473 8.56 -28.20 -26.09
N PHE A 474 8.71 -26.91 -25.91
CA PHE A 474 7.62 -25.94 -26.01
C PHE A 474 7.64 -25.27 -27.40
N ARG A 475 6.47 -25.20 -28.03
CA ARG A 475 6.32 -24.56 -29.35
C ARG A 475 6.32 -23.04 -29.19
N ASP A 476 6.83 -22.36 -30.20
CA ASP A 476 6.80 -20.90 -30.33
C ASP A 476 7.49 -20.14 -29.16
N VAL A 477 8.41 -20.82 -28.45
CA VAL A 477 9.21 -20.23 -27.39
C VAL A 477 10.56 -19.83 -27.95
N THR A 478 10.96 -18.58 -27.70
CA THR A 478 12.35 -18.13 -27.91
C THR A 478 12.94 -17.68 -26.58
N ALA A 479 14.23 -17.80 -26.39
CA ALA A 479 14.86 -17.52 -25.11
C ALA A 479 16.29 -17.04 -25.22
N PHE A 480 16.70 -16.21 -24.27
CA PHE A 480 18.10 -15.80 -24.07
C PHE A 480 18.43 -16.06 -22.59
N ALA A 481 19.44 -16.91 -22.36
CA ALA A 481 19.93 -17.20 -21.02
C ALA A 481 21.34 -16.62 -20.84
N ALA A 482 21.62 -16.10 -19.66
CA ALA A 482 22.91 -15.53 -19.29
C ALA A 482 23.18 -15.70 -17.79
N THR A 483 24.42 -15.51 -17.36
CA THR A 483 24.84 -15.47 -15.97
C THR A 483 25.45 -14.12 -15.62
N GLY A 484 25.26 -13.65 -14.41
CA GLY A 484 25.83 -12.43 -13.86
C GLY A 484 26.54 -12.72 -12.53
N GLY A 485 27.81 -13.17 -12.59
CA GLY A 485 28.47 -13.71 -11.41
C GLY A 485 27.81 -15.02 -10.98
N ALA A 486 27.26 -15.07 -9.77
CA ALA A 486 26.50 -16.22 -9.28
C ALA A 486 25.01 -16.19 -9.69
N ASP A 487 24.52 -15.10 -10.28
CA ASP A 487 23.12 -14.94 -10.66
C ASP A 487 22.82 -15.52 -12.03
N GLY A 488 21.68 -16.18 -12.18
CA GLY A 488 21.15 -16.68 -13.44
C GLY A 488 20.02 -15.80 -13.98
N TRP A 489 20.05 -15.54 -15.28
CA TRP A 489 19.07 -14.77 -16.02
C TRP A 489 18.49 -15.57 -17.18
N LEU A 490 17.18 -15.46 -17.39
CA LEU A 490 16.51 -15.93 -18.59
C LEU A 490 15.48 -14.90 -19.02
N LEU A 491 15.53 -14.51 -20.28
CA LEU A 491 14.45 -13.83 -20.98
C LEU A 491 13.80 -14.80 -21.94
N ALA A 492 12.50 -14.92 -21.93
CA ALA A 492 11.79 -15.79 -22.86
C ALA A 492 10.55 -15.10 -23.41
N THR A 493 10.17 -15.50 -24.64
CA THR A 493 8.96 -15.02 -25.30
C THR A 493 8.12 -16.21 -25.76
N MET A 494 6.80 -16.07 -25.69
CA MET A 494 5.83 -17.04 -26.22
C MET A 494 4.58 -16.29 -26.68
N GLY A 495 4.43 -16.09 -28.00
CA GLY A 495 3.35 -15.27 -28.54
C GLY A 495 3.40 -13.83 -28.02
N ASP A 496 2.30 -13.33 -27.47
CA ASP A 496 2.21 -11.99 -26.85
C ASP A 496 2.48 -12.04 -25.34
N LEU A 497 3.38 -12.89 -24.92
CA LEU A 497 3.86 -13.00 -23.54
C LEU A 497 5.38 -13.00 -23.54
N VAL A 498 5.98 -12.16 -22.70
CA VAL A 498 7.39 -12.26 -22.34
C VAL A 498 7.51 -12.44 -20.84
N PHE A 499 8.57 -13.11 -20.41
CA PHE A 499 8.90 -13.19 -19.00
C PHE A 499 10.41 -13.20 -18.76
N ALA A 500 10.81 -12.58 -17.67
CA ALA A 500 12.15 -12.61 -17.14
C ALA A 500 12.19 -13.50 -15.90
N VAL A 501 13.14 -14.42 -15.85
CA VAL A 501 13.46 -15.23 -14.68
C VAL A 501 14.80 -14.80 -14.14
N HIS A 502 14.89 -14.58 -12.84
CA HIS A 502 16.14 -14.37 -12.12
C HIS A 502 16.22 -15.35 -10.96
N ILE A 503 17.38 -15.98 -10.80
CA ILE A 503 17.72 -16.85 -9.66
C ILE A 503 19.07 -16.40 -9.13
N ALA A 504 19.15 -16.08 -7.84
CA ALA A 504 20.41 -15.80 -7.17
C ALA A 504 21.12 -17.11 -6.79
N ASP A 505 22.45 -17.09 -6.81
CA ASP A 505 23.29 -18.23 -6.42
C ASP A 505 22.90 -19.53 -7.15
N VAL A 506 22.88 -19.48 -8.49
CA VAL A 506 22.51 -20.63 -9.31
C VAL A 506 23.50 -21.78 -9.17
N ASP A 507 22.98 -22.99 -9.09
CA ASP A 507 23.75 -24.23 -9.00
C ASP A 507 24.21 -24.75 -10.36
N SER A 508 23.56 -24.30 -11.44
CA SER A 508 23.86 -24.73 -12.82
C SER A 508 23.41 -23.67 -13.84
N GLY A 509 24.04 -23.69 -15.01
CA GLY A 509 23.73 -22.76 -16.09
C GLY A 509 22.33 -22.89 -16.69
N ASP A 510 21.61 -23.99 -16.41
CA ASP A 510 20.27 -24.26 -16.91
C ASP A 510 19.16 -24.08 -15.85
N ALA A 511 19.51 -23.64 -14.62
CA ALA A 511 18.55 -23.49 -13.52
C ALA A 511 17.35 -22.61 -13.90
N THR A 512 17.59 -21.48 -14.54
CA THR A 512 16.53 -20.53 -14.96
C THR A 512 15.60 -21.14 -16.02
N SER A 513 16.13 -21.92 -16.96
CA SER A 513 15.31 -22.57 -17.97
C SER A 513 14.51 -23.76 -17.43
N ARG A 514 15.01 -24.47 -16.42
CA ARG A 514 14.24 -25.49 -15.69
C ARG A 514 13.06 -24.86 -14.97
N LEU A 515 13.25 -23.73 -14.27
CA LEU A 515 12.18 -23.00 -13.63
C LEU A 515 11.13 -22.52 -14.66
N ALA A 516 11.59 -21.94 -15.77
CA ALA A 516 10.70 -21.52 -16.86
C ALA A 516 9.92 -22.69 -17.48
N ALA A 517 10.52 -23.88 -17.57
CA ALA A 517 9.82 -25.07 -18.04
C ALA A 517 8.72 -25.52 -17.08
N VAL A 518 8.88 -25.36 -15.76
CA VAL A 518 7.83 -25.62 -14.76
C VAL A 518 6.66 -24.64 -14.99
N LEU A 519 6.93 -23.35 -15.15
CA LEU A 519 5.92 -22.33 -15.46
C LEU A 519 5.12 -22.69 -16.71
N LEU A 520 5.80 -23.00 -17.81
CA LEU A 520 5.15 -23.31 -19.08
C LEU A 520 4.35 -24.62 -19.04
N LYS A 521 4.81 -25.63 -18.29
CA LYS A 521 4.05 -26.86 -18.05
C LYS A 521 2.78 -26.62 -17.26
N SER A 522 2.87 -25.80 -16.20
CA SER A 522 1.68 -25.43 -15.39
C SER A 522 0.65 -24.69 -16.24
N LEU A 523 1.07 -23.79 -17.12
CA LEU A 523 0.17 -23.09 -18.06
C LEU A 523 -0.46 -24.04 -19.09
N ALA A 524 0.23 -25.08 -19.55
CA ALA A 524 -0.30 -26.04 -20.51
C ALA A 524 -1.31 -27.01 -19.90
N THR A 525 -1.32 -27.17 -18.58
CA THR A 525 -2.25 -28.06 -17.88
C THR A 525 -3.58 -27.34 -17.68
N PRO A 526 -4.71 -27.90 -18.16
CA PRO A 526 -6.04 -27.34 -17.86
C PRO A 526 -6.27 -27.27 -16.34
N GLU A 527 -6.93 -26.24 -15.87
CA GLU A 527 -7.40 -26.20 -14.49
C GLU A 527 -8.47 -27.30 -14.27
N PRO A 528 -8.45 -28.00 -13.14
CA PRO A 528 -9.41 -29.07 -12.82
C PRO A 528 -10.84 -28.54 -12.62
#